data_76327e299456791e924f910feb4bf41a
#
_entry.id   76327e299456791e924f910feb4bf41a
#
_cell.length_a   1.000
_cell.length_b   1.000
_cell.length_c   1.000
_cell.angle_alpha   90.00
_cell.angle_beta   90.00
_cell.angle_gamma   90.00
#
_symmetry.space_group_name_H-M   'P 1'
#
loop_
_entity.id
_entity.type
_entity.pdbx_description
1 polymer ?
#
loop_
_entity_poly.entity_id
_entity_poly.type
_entity_poly.pdbx_seq_one_letter_code
_entity_poly.pdbx_strand_id
1 'polypeptide(L)'
;MALNIRKGDLVQVISGKDRGVKGKVIEVYPESDRVIVEGVNRIKKHTKVGQNARGAKTGGIITTEAPIHVSNVMIIDPEDGRPTRIGFRKEKVEKRRTDGSTYDAERSVRISRRTGKDI
;
A
#
# COMPACT_ATOMS: atom_id res chain seq x y z
N MET A 1 7.64 -12.59 -4.21
CA MET A 1 6.26 -12.68 -3.69
C MET A 1 5.44 -11.56 -4.30
N ALA A 2 4.26 -11.86 -4.83
CA ALA A 2 3.39 -10.83 -5.36
C ALA A 2 2.74 -10.05 -4.21
N LEU A 3 2.75 -8.73 -4.30
CA LEU A 3 2.10 -7.89 -3.30
C LEU A 3 0.59 -7.82 -3.54
N ASN A 4 -0.17 -8.14 -2.51
CA ASN A 4 -1.62 -8.04 -2.52
C ASN A 4 -2.10 -6.66 -2.06
N ILE A 5 -1.20 -5.84 -1.52
CA ILE A 5 -1.47 -4.48 -1.08
C ILE A 5 -1.18 -3.52 -2.22
N ARG A 6 -2.07 -2.58 -2.47
CA ARG A 6 -1.98 -1.62 -3.56
C ARG A 6 -1.97 -0.20 -3.02
N LYS A 7 -1.47 0.73 -3.82
CA LYS A 7 -1.53 2.16 -3.53
C LYS A 7 -2.99 2.59 -3.31
N GLY A 8 -3.21 3.32 -2.23
CA GLY A 8 -4.55 3.76 -1.84
C GLY A 8 -5.25 2.87 -0.83
N ASP A 9 -4.71 1.67 -0.55
CA ASP A 9 -5.29 0.78 0.45
C ASP A 9 -5.11 1.34 1.86
N LEU A 10 -6.13 1.16 2.69
CA LEU A 10 -6.04 1.48 4.11
C LEU A 10 -5.50 0.25 4.85
N VAL A 11 -4.41 0.43 5.59
CA VAL A 11 -3.73 -0.65 6.32
C VAL A 11 -3.50 -0.25 7.77
N GLN A 12 -3.25 -1.26 8.60
CA GLN A 12 -2.86 -1.09 10.00
C GLN A 12 -1.52 -1.77 10.23
N VAL A 13 -0.63 -1.08 10.94
CA VAL A 13 0.66 -1.64 11.35
C VAL A 13 0.43 -2.64 12.48
N ILE A 14 0.96 -3.85 12.32
CA ILE A 14 0.76 -4.94 13.27
C ILE A 14 2.00 -5.25 14.12
N SER A 15 3.13 -4.67 13.77
CA SER A 15 4.38 -4.89 14.52
C SER A 15 5.31 -3.68 14.39
N GLY A 16 6.24 -3.56 15.33
CA GLY A 16 7.22 -2.49 15.36
C GLY A 16 6.77 -1.28 16.19
N LYS A 17 7.52 -0.17 16.04
CA LYS A 17 7.30 1.04 16.83
C LYS A 17 5.92 1.71 16.59
N ASP A 18 5.37 1.53 15.41
CA ASP A 18 4.09 2.14 15.01
C ASP A 18 2.91 1.18 15.10
N ARG A 19 3.06 0.09 15.84
CA ARG A 19 2.01 -0.91 16.01
C ARG A 19 0.67 -0.27 16.39
N GLY A 20 -0.38 -0.63 15.67
CA GLY A 20 -1.72 -0.11 15.89
C GLY A 20 -2.07 1.13 15.08
N VAL A 21 -1.09 1.78 14.45
CA VAL A 21 -1.34 2.96 13.62
C VAL A 21 -1.97 2.54 12.30
N LYS A 22 -3.01 3.24 11.90
CA LYS A 22 -3.70 3.05 10.62
C LYS A 22 -3.28 4.15 9.66
N GLY A 23 -3.13 3.81 8.39
CA GLY A 23 -2.78 4.78 7.38
C GLY A 23 -3.04 4.27 5.98
N LYS A 24 -2.99 5.17 5.03
CA LYS A 24 -3.18 4.86 3.61
C LYS A 24 -1.82 4.59 2.95
N VAL A 25 -1.77 3.56 2.12
CA VAL A 25 -0.58 3.25 1.32
C VAL A 25 -0.41 4.30 0.23
N ILE A 26 0.71 5.00 0.25
CA ILE A 26 1.02 6.07 -0.71
C ILE A 26 1.99 5.63 -1.79
N GLU A 27 2.75 4.57 -1.55
CA GLU A 27 3.69 4.02 -2.52
C GLU A 27 3.90 2.54 -2.27
N VAL A 28 4.16 1.78 -3.34
CA VAL A 28 4.40 0.33 -3.27
C VAL A 28 5.69 0.02 -4.01
N TYR A 29 6.55 -0.78 -3.38
CA TYR A 29 7.80 -1.27 -3.96
C TYR A 29 7.77 -2.80 -4.04
N PRO A 30 7.23 -3.38 -5.11
CA PRO A 30 7.09 -4.84 -5.23
C PRO A 30 8.41 -5.58 -5.20
N GLU A 31 9.46 -4.95 -5.71
CA GLU A 31 10.80 -5.57 -5.81
C GLU A 31 11.40 -5.88 -4.44
N SER A 32 11.13 -5.04 -3.45
CA SER A 32 11.65 -5.20 -2.08
C SER A 32 10.59 -5.64 -1.08
N ASP A 33 9.37 -5.92 -1.53
CA ASP A 33 8.21 -6.25 -0.68
C ASP A 33 7.97 -5.20 0.40
N ARG A 34 8.06 -3.92 0.03
CA ARG A 34 7.89 -2.79 0.93
C ARG A 34 6.83 -1.83 0.45
N VAL A 35 6.25 -1.11 1.40
CA VAL A 35 5.25 -0.08 1.13
C VAL A 35 5.54 1.14 2.00
N ILE A 36 5.16 2.31 1.52
CA ILE A 36 5.15 3.53 2.31
C ILE A 36 3.70 3.81 2.72
N VAL A 37 3.50 3.94 4.03
CA VAL A 37 2.19 4.21 4.62
C VAL A 37 2.21 5.61 5.23
N GLU A 38 1.21 6.42 4.92
CA GLU A 38 1.09 7.78 5.42
C GLU A 38 1.08 7.79 6.96
N GLY A 39 1.94 8.60 7.54
CA GLY A 39 2.05 8.77 8.99
C GLY A 39 2.76 7.63 9.73
N VAL A 40 3.26 6.62 9.01
CA VAL A 40 3.89 5.43 9.59
C VAL A 40 5.38 5.41 9.26
N ASN A 41 6.18 4.93 10.20
CA ASN A 41 7.62 4.79 10.06
C ASN A 41 8.29 6.11 9.67
N ARG A 42 7.88 7.17 10.30
CA ARG A 42 8.48 8.49 10.10
C ARG A 42 9.90 8.51 10.62
N ILE A 43 10.80 8.99 9.79
CA ILE A 43 12.20 9.18 10.15
C ILE A 43 12.57 10.64 9.94
N LYS A 44 13.51 11.11 10.77
CA LYS A 44 14.14 12.40 10.55
C LYS A 44 15.34 12.18 9.64
N LYS A 45 15.28 12.74 8.45
CA LYS A 45 16.35 12.61 7.47
C LYS A 45 17.12 13.91 7.41
N HIS A 46 18.43 13.80 7.63
CA HIS A 46 19.33 14.93 7.40
C HIS A 46 19.52 15.09 5.89
N THR A 47 19.00 16.18 5.35
CA THR A 47 19.30 16.52 3.96
C THR A 47 20.61 17.28 3.90
N LYS A 48 21.38 17.03 2.84
CA LYS A 48 22.61 17.75 2.60
C LYS A 48 22.29 19.23 2.41
N VAL A 49 22.92 20.08 3.22
CA VAL A 49 22.77 21.52 3.11
C VAL A 49 23.49 21.97 1.85
N GLY A 50 22.77 22.61 0.95
CA GLY A 50 23.32 23.21 -0.26
C GLY A 50 23.07 24.70 -0.28
N GLN A 51 23.59 25.37 -1.30
CA GLN A 51 23.30 26.75 -1.56
C GLN A 51 22.41 26.87 -2.80
N ASN A 52 21.39 27.72 -2.71
CA ASN A 52 20.60 28.06 -3.90
C ASN A 52 21.35 29.10 -4.73
N ALA A 53 20.74 29.55 -5.84
CA ALA A 53 21.33 30.52 -6.74
C ALA A 53 21.66 31.89 -6.08
N ARG A 54 21.06 32.16 -4.90
CA ARG A 54 21.31 33.39 -4.14
C ARG A 54 22.30 33.19 -3.00
N GLY A 55 22.89 32.01 -2.90
CA GLY A 55 23.80 31.66 -1.81
C GLY A 55 23.14 31.31 -0.49
N ALA A 56 21.81 31.27 -0.42
CA ALA A 56 21.11 30.87 0.78
C ALA A 56 21.23 29.36 1.00
N LYS A 57 21.39 28.95 2.25
CA LYS A 57 21.46 27.53 2.60
C LYS A 57 20.08 26.90 2.51
N THR A 58 20.00 25.75 1.85
CA THR A 58 18.80 24.96 1.74
C THR A 58 19.06 23.58 2.33
N GLY A 59 18.03 22.91 2.82
CA GLY A 59 18.15 21.62 3.45
C GLY A 59 17.92 21.71 4.94
N GLY A 60 18.24 20.64 5.65
CA GLY A 60 18.03 20.54 7.07
C GLY A 60 17.49 19.17 7.47
N ILE A 61 16.69 19.12 8.54
CA ILE A 61 16.05 17.91 9.02
C ILE A 61 14.64 17.85 8.43
N ILE A 62 14.38 16.80 7.65
CA ILE A 62 13.06 16.55 7.03
C ILE A 62 12.47 15.30 7.69
N THR A 63 11.21 15.40 8.10
CA THR A 63 10.45 14.24 8.54
C THR A 63 9.76 13.63 7.32
N THR A 64 10.04 12.36 7.05
CA THR A 64 9.44 11.64 5.92
C THR A 64 9.14 10.20 6.33
N GLU A 65 8.21 9.58 5.63
CA GLU A 65 7.90 8.17 5.84
C GLU A 65 8.94 7.31 5.12
N ALA A 66 9.47 6.31 5.84
CA ALA A 66 10.33 5.31 5.24
C ALA A 66 9.53 4.07 4.87
N PRO A 67 9.96 3.30 3.85
CA PRO A 67 9.30 2.05 3.49
C PRO A 67 9.33 1.05 4.64
N ILE A 68 8.23 0.30 4.80
CA ILE A 68 8.16 -0.81 5.73
C ILE A 68 7.84 -2.10 4.98
N HIS A 69 8.30 -3.22 5.51
CA HIS A 69 8.03 -4.51 4.90
C HIS A 69 6.53 -4.83 4.99
N VAL A 70 5.96 -5.41 3.93
CA VAL A 70 4.52 -5.70 3.87
C VAL A 70 4.05 -6.67 4.95
N SER A 71 4.94 -7.50 5.49
CA SER A 71 4.60 -8.40 6.60
C SER A 71 4.25 -7.67 7.89
N ASN A 72 4.61 -6.39 8.00
CA ASN A 72 4.35 -5.56 9.17
C ASN A 72 3.03 -4.81 9.11
N VAL A 73 2.27 -4.98 8.05
CA VAL A 73 0.98 -4.32 7.86
C VAL A 73 -0.08 -5.33 7.45
N MET A 74 -1.33 -5.03 7.78
CA MET A 74 -2.49 -5.77 7.31
C MET A 74 -3.51 -4.79 6.74
N ILE A 75 -4.19 -5.21 5.68
CA ILE A 75 -5.25 -4.41 5.10
C ILE A 75 -6.41 -4.30 6.10
N ILE A 76 -7.09 -3.16 6.10
CA ILE A 76 -8.25 -2.94 6.95
C ILE A 76 -9.51 -3.32 6.18
N ASP A 77 -10.36 -4.14 6.81
CA ASP A 77 -11.67 -4.45 6.27
C ASP A 77 -12.54 -3.18 6.31
N PRO A 78 -13.08 -2.73 5.18
CA PRO A 78 -13.88 -1.51 5.14
C PRO A 78 -15.21 -1.63 5.88
N GLU A 79 -15.67 -2.83 6.16
CA GLU A 79 -16.95 -3.05 6.84
C GLU A 79 -16.85 -2.82 8.35
N ASP A 80 -15.80 -3.37 8.99
CA ASP A 80 -15.67 -3.28 10.45
C ASP A 80 -14.45 -2.49 10.93
N GLY A 81 -13.61 -2.01 10.02
CA GLY A 81 -12.43 -1.22 10.36
C GLY A 81 -11.32 -2.00 11.06
N ARG A 82 -11.35 -3.32 11.02
CA ARG A 82 -10.34 -4.19 11.65
C ARG A 82 -9.39 -4.77 10.64
N PRO A 83 -8.14 -5.08 11.05
CA PRO A 83 -7.20 -5.75 10.16
C PRO A 83 -7.71 -7.12 9.72
N THR A 84 -7.49 -7.43 8.46
CA THR A 84 -7.88 -8.72 7.89
C THR A 84 -6.81 -9.18 6.91
N ARG A 85 -6.83 -10.46 6.60
CA ARG A 85 -6.03 -11.02 5.52
C ARG A 85 -6.77 -10.89 4.20
N ILE A 86 -6.01 -10.78 3.13
CA ILE A 86 -6.55 -10.72 1.78
C ILE A 86 -6.74 -12.13 1.25
N GLY A 87 -7.95 -12.42 0.82
CA GLY A 87 -8.25 -13.60 0.02
C GLY A 87 -8.64 -13.18 -1.38
N PHE A 88 -8.93 -14.17 -2.22
CA PHE A 88 -9.35 -13.93 -3.60
C PHE A 88 -10.54 -14.79 -3.92
N ARG A 89 -11.51 -14.21 -4.61
CA ARG A 89 -12.55 -14.98 -5.29
C ARG A 89 -12.41 -14.80 -6.79
N LYS A 90 -12.81 -15.80 -7.52
CA LYS A 90 -12.81 -15.72 -8.97
C LYS A 90 -14.19 -15.27 -9.45
N GLU A 91 -14.17 -14.34 -10.37
CA GLU A 91 -15.38 -13.78 -10.97
C GLU A 91 -15.31 -14.03 -12.48
N LYS A 92 -16.40 -14.54 -13.03
CA LYS A 92 -16.50 -14.69 -14.47
C LYS A 92 -16.79 -13.34 -15.10
N VAL A 93 -16.00 -13.00 -16.10
CA VAL A 93 -16.16 -11.75 -16.86
C VAL A 93 -16.14 -12.07 -18.33
N GLU A 94 -16.87 -11.29 -19.10
CA GLU A 94 -16.87 -11.36 -20.55
C GLU A 94 -15.85 -10.36 -21.07
N LYS A 95 -14.87 -10.85 -21.83
CA LYS A 95 -13.83 -10.00 -22.42
C LYS A 95 -14.05 -9.95 -23.93
N ARG A 96 -13.79 -8.78 -24.51
CA ARG A 96 -13.88 -8.55 -25.94
C ARG A 96 -12.51 -8.67 -26.60
N ARG A 97 -12.45 -9.43 -27.68
CA ARG A 97 -11.26 -9.51 -28.52
C ARG A 97 -11.21 -8.34 -29.50
N THR A 98 -10.05 -8.14 -30.10
CA THR A 98 -9.85 -7.07 -31.08
C THR A 98 -10.72 -7.19 -32.32
N ASP A 99 -11.16 -8.41 -32.66
CA ASP A 99 -12.06 -8.68 -33.79
C ASP A 99 -13.54 -8.46 -33.49
N GLY A 100 -13.87 -8.06 -32.26
CA GLY A 100 -15.23 -7.82 -31.82
C GLY A 100 -15.92 -9.01 -31.17
N SER A 101 -15.34 -10.21 -31.24
CA SER A 101 -15.88 -11.38 -30.55
C SER A 101 -15.64 -11.30 -29.05
N THR A 102 -16.49 -11.99 -28.29
CA THR A 102 -16.36 -12.04 -26.83
C THR A 102 -15.99 -13.45 -26.40
N TYR A 103 -15.38 -13.55 -25.24
CA TYR A 103 -15.04 -14.82 -24.62
C TYR A 103 -15.15 -14.73 -23.11
N ASP A 104 -15.43 -15.87 -22.49
CA ASP A 104 -15.49 -15.94 -21.03
C ASP A 104 -14.08 -16.01 -20.46
N ALA A 105 -13.84 -15.19 -19.44
CA ALA A 105 -12.60 -15.17 -18.69
C ALA A 105 -12.90 -15.10 -17.20
N GLU A 106 -11.88 -15.36 -16.39
CA GLU A 106 -11.97 -15.22 -14.95
C GLU A 106 -11.00 -14.13 -14.49
N ARG A 107 -11.42 -13.33 -13.51
CA ARG A 107 -10.54 -12.42 -12.82
C ARG A 107 -10.55 -12.71 -11.33
N SER A 108 -9.43 -12.41 -10.68
CA SER A 108 -9.35 -12.51 -9.22
C SER A 108 -9.77 -11.18 -8.60
N VAL A 109 -10.67 -11.26 -7.64
CA VAL A 109 -11.14 -10.09 -6.88
C VAL A 109 -10.65 -10.24 -5.45
N ARG A 110 -10.02 -9.19 -4.92
CA ARG A 110 -9.56 -9.18 -3.53
C ARG A 110 -10.75 -9.14 -2.60
N ILE A 111 -10.72 -9.99 -1.58
CA ILE A 111 -11.76 -10.03 -0.55
C ILE A 111 -11.14 -10.03 0.84
N SER A 112 -11.92 -9.58 1.82
CA SER A 112 -11.59 -9.77 3.22
C SER A 112 -11.86 -11.21 3.62
N ARG A 113 -10.89 -11.87 4.23
CA ARG A 113 -11.09 -13.23 4.74
C ARG A 113 -11.99 -13.29 5.97
N ARG A 114 -12.20 -12.16 6.62
CA ARG A 114 -13.08 -12.08 7.80
C ARG A 114 -14.54 -12.01 7.42
N THR A 115 -14.87 -11.14 6.49
CA THR A 115 -16.27 -10.83 6.11
C THR A 115 -16.66 -11.40 4.75
N GLY A 116 -15.69 -11.76 3.93
CA GLY A 116 -15.93 -12.19 2.56
C GLY A 116 -16.28 -11.07 1.60
N LYS A 117 -16.22 -9.82 2.04
CA LYS A 117 -16.55 -8.66 1.23
C LYS A 117 -15.37 -8.25 0.35
N ASP A 118 -15.67 -7.66 -0.79
CA ASP A 118 -14.65 -7.12 -1.69
C ASP A 118 -13.89 -5.97 -1.03
N ILE A 119 -12.60 -5.93 -1.30
CA ILE A 119 -11.74 -4.87 -0.81
C ILE A 119 -11.30 -3.97 -1.96
#